data_3a759767d102186a08ff6b59a95cfbc5
#
_entry.id   3a759767d102186a08ff6b59a95cfbc5
#
_cell.length_a   1.000
_cell.length_b   1.000
_cell.length_c   1.000
_cell.angle_alpha   90.00
_cell.angle_beta   90.00
_cell.angle_gamma   90.00
#
_symmetry.space_group_name_H-M   'P 1'
#
loop_
_entity.id
_entity.type
_entity.pdbx_description
1 polymer ?
#
loop_
_entity_poly.entity_id
_entity_poly.type
_entity_poly.pdbx_seq_one_letter_code
_entity_poly.pdbx_strand_id
1 'polypeptide(L)'
;MTRTRVKICGLTRAEDVDAAVAAGVDAVGLVFHPVSPRAVTAEQAASLCERLPPFVAAVGLFVDATESQIRAVVDRVPLDLLQFHGDEPPGVCGCFGRRWIKAIRMRPGLDLVAQARTYRGAAGLLLDAFDPVLAGGTGRTFDWGRIPSGLELPIVLAGGLRPENVAEAIRRVRPFAVDVSGGVESAKGIKDPVKISAFLSGVRDGDSTRDLP
;
A
#
# COMPACT_ATOMS: atom_id res chain seq x y z
N MET A 1 -20.22 -11.21 1.71
CA MET A 1 -19.00 -10.90 2.50
C MET A 1 -17.92 -10.31 1.60
N THR A 2 -17.18 -9.32 2.09
CA THR A 2 -16.18 -8.63 1.26
C THR A 2 -14.82 -9.25 1.50
N ARG A 3 -14.16 -9.82 0.47
CA ARG A 3 -12.78 -10.31 0.57
C ARG A 3 -11.81 -9.18 0.90
N THR A 4 -10.69 -9.50 1.52
CA THR A 4 -9.56 -8.57 1.68
C THR A 4 -8.94 -8.26 0.31
N ARG A 5 -8.72 -7.00 0.02
CA ARG A 5 -8.05 -6.54 -1.20
C ARG A 5 -6.54 -6.61 -1.02
N VAL A 6 -5.81 -6.75 -2.15
CA VAL A 6 -4.36 -6.88 -2.14
C VAL A 6 -3.72 -5.81 -3.00
N LYS A 7 -2.79 -5.07 -2.43
CA LYS A 7 -1.87 -4.18 -3.14
C LYS A 7 -0.44 -4.72 -3.06
N ILE A 8 0.27 -4.73 -4.19
CA ILE A 8 1.73 -4.96 -4.22
C ILE A 8 2.42 -3.64 -4.56
N CYS A 9 3.27 -3.16 -3.66
CA CYS A 9 3.90 -1.85 -3.73
C CYS A 9 5.35 -1.94 -4.18
N GLY A 10 5.80 -0.90 -4.93
CA GLY A 10 7.18 -0.76 -5.37
C GLY A 10 7.55 -1.70 -6.51
N LEU A 11 6.68 -1.77 -7.53
CA LEU A 11 6.99 -2.44 -8.78
C LEU A 11 7.83 -1.53 -9.67
N THR A 12 8.89 -2.09 -10.25
CA THR A 12 9.86 -1.36 -11.10
C THR A 12 10.05 -2.00 -12.46
N ARG A 13 9.52 -3.22 -12.68
CA ARG A 13 9.75 -4.02 -13.88
C ARG A 13 8.44 -4.55 -14.45
N ALA A 14 8.39 -4.71 -15.77
CA ALA A 14 7.22 -5.20 -16.49
C ALA A 14 6.82 -6.62 -16.05
N GLU A 15 7.79 -7.53 -15.92
CA GLU A 15 7.55 -8.90 -15.50
C GLU A 15 6.98 -9.01 -14.07
N ASP A 16 7.32 -8.07 -13.19
CA ASP A 16 6.77 -8.03 -11.82
C ASP A 16 5.30 -7.56 -11.82
N VAL A 17 4.96 -6.61 -12.71
CA VAL A 17 3.57 -6.19 -12.92
C VAL A 17 2.74 -7.35 -13.46
N ASP A 18 3.25 -8.05 -14.49
CA ASP A 18 2.56 -9.19 -15.07
C ASP A 18 2.32 -10.32 -14.06
N ALA A 19 3.33 -10.61 -13.24
CA ALA A 19 3.21 -11.62 -12.18
C ALA A 19 2.18 -11.21 -11.12
N ALA A 20 2.16 -9.94 -10.72
CA ALA A 20 1.18 -9.41 -9.78
C ALA A 20 -0.25 -9.49 -10.33
N VAL A 21 -0.46 -9.06 -11.58
CA VAL A 21 -1.75 -9.12 -12.28
C VAL A 21 -2.22 -10.57 -12.42
N ALA A 22 -1.35 -11.47 -12.89
CA ALA A 22 -1.68 -12.90 -13.03
C ALA A 22 -2.05 -13.57 -11.72
N ALA A 23 -1.47 -13.12 -10.59
CA ALA A 23 -1.82 -13.61 -9.26
C ALA A 23 -3.17 -13.08 -8.75
N GLY A 24 -3.75 -12.03 -9.37
CA GLY A 24 -5.07 -11.48 -9.05
C GLY A 24 -5.04 -10.37 -7.99
N VAL A 25 -4.07 -9.47 -8.05
CA VAL A 25 -4.02 -8.28 -7.18
C VAL A 25 -5.10 -7.26 -7.56
N ASP A 26 -5.48 -6.42 -6.60
CA ASP A 26 -6.43 -5.31 -6.81
C ASP A 26 -5.75 -4.00 -7.15
N ALA A 27 -4.47 -3.86 -6.76
CA ALA A 27 -3.71 -2.63 -7.00
C ALA A 27 -2.20 -2.89 -7.07
N VAL A 28 -1.52 -2.04 -7.81
CA VAL A 28 -0.07 -1.96 -7.89
C VAL A 28 0.41 -0.60 -7.41
N GLY A 29 1.55 -0.54 -6.72
CA GLY A 29 2.15 0.67 -6.22
C GLY A 29 3.42 1.05 -6.97
N LEU A 30 3.50 2.29 -7.44
CA LEU A 30 4.62 2.91 -8.14
C LEU A 30 5.20 4.00 -7.24
N VAL A 31 6.49 3.96 -6.96
CA VAL A 31 7.12 4.83 -5.95
C VAL A 31 7.81 6.01 -6.61
N PHE A 32 7.35 7.23 -6.32
CA PHE A 32 7.94 8.48 -6.81
C PHE A 32 8.74 9.19 -5.71
N HIS A 33 9.58 8.45 -5.01
CA HIS A 33 10.48 8.96 -3.98
C HIS A 33 11.93 8.60 -4.37
N PRO A 34 12.75 9.57 -4.82
CA PRO A 34 14.03 9.30 -5.50
C PRO A 34 15.05 8.49 -4.69
N VAL A 35 15.03 8.60 -3.36
CA VAL A 35 15.94 7.84 -2.49
C VAL A 35 15.50 6.40 -2.26
N SER A 36 14.31 6.03 -2.71
CA SER A 36 13.81 4.66 -2.59
C SER A 36 14.53 3.74 -3.60
N PRO A 37 14.96 2.53 -3.20
CA PRO A 37 15.48 1.54 -4.15
C PRO A 37 14.38 1.00 -5.11
N ARG A 38 13.14 1.43 -4.91
CA ARG A 38 11.96 1.08 -5.72
C ARG A 38 11.44 2.28 -6.51
N ALA A 39 12.23 3.36 -6.59
CA ALA A 39 11.83 4.55 -7.33
C ALA A 39 11.71 4.26 -8.82
N VAL A 40 10.68 4.85 -9.44
CA VAL A 40 10.47 4.86 -10.89
C VAL A 40 10.33 6.29 -11.40
N THR A 41 10.70 6.52 -12.65
CA THR A 41 10.39 7.79 -13.34
C THR A 41 8.93 7.81 -13.80
N ALA A 42 8.42 8.97 -14.19
CA ALA A 42 7.07 9.08 -14.74
C ALA A 42 6.93 8.26 -16.04
N GLU A 43 7.96 8.24 -16.89
CA GLU A 43 8.00 7.47 -18.13
C GLU A 43 7.96 5.96 -17.88
N GLN A 44 8.77 5.48 -16.93
CA GLN A 44 8.74 4.06 -16.52
C GLN A 44 7.37 3.68 -15.95
N ALA A 45 6.82 4.53 -15.06
CA ALA A 45 5.53 4.30 -14.45
C ALA A 45 4.39 4.26 -15.48
N ALA A 46 4.38 5.17 -16.46
CA ALA A 46 3.40 5.18 -17.55
C ALA A 46 3.44 3.86 -18.33
N SER A 47 4.63 3.40 -18.72
CA SER A 47 4.80 2.11 -19.43
C SER A 47 4.35 0.91 -18.58
N LEU A 48 4.57 0.93 -17.26
CA LEU A 48 4.08 -0.12 -16.36
C LEU A 48 2.55 -0.09 -16.24
N CYS A 49 1.93 1.11 -16.24
CA CYS A 49 0.48 1.25 -16.20
C CYS A 49 -0.22 0.69 -17.45
N GLU A 50 0.40 0.75 -18.63
CA GLU A 50 -0.15 0.18 -19.88
C GLU A 50 -0.39 -1.35 -19.80
N ARG A 51 0.25 -2.02 -18.86
CA ARG A 51 0.11 -3.47 -18.64
C ARG A 51 -1.05 -3.84 -17.72
N LEU A 52 -1.69 -2.84 -17.09
CA LEU A 52 -2.75 -3.10 -16.13
C LEU A 52 -4.08 -3.37 -16.84
N PRO A 53 -4.74 -4.50 -16.55
CA PRO A 53 -6.09 -4.74 -17.05
C PRO A 53 -7.10 -3.86 -16.31
N PRO A 54 -8.33 -3.71 -16.82
CA PRO A 54 -9.42 -3.09 -16.08
C PRO A 54 -9.56 -3.69 -14.67
N PHE A 55 -9.88 -2.83 -13.69
CA PHE A 55 -10.07 -3.19 -12.26
C PHE A 55 -8.80 -3.51 -11.47
N VAL A 56 -7.61 -3.31 -12.03
CA VAL A 56 -6.37 -3.25 -11.25
C VAL A 56 -5.92 -1.79 -11.16
N ALA A 57 -5.94 -1.23 -9.96
CA ALA A 57 -5.65 0.19 -9.75
C ALA A 57 -4.15 0.49 -9.74
N ALA A 58 -3.76 1.58 -10.43
CA ALA A 58 -2.42 2.17 -10.34
C ALA A 58 -2.35 3.16 -9.17
N VAL A 59 -1.47 2.91 -8.20
CA VAL A 59 -1.30 3.76 -7.00
C VAL A 59 0.06 4.44 -7.04
N GLY A 60 0.08 5.77 -7.12
CA GLY A 60 1.31 6.57 -7.03
C GLY A 60 1.66 6.91 -5.59
N LEU A 61 2.84 6.49 -5.12
CA LEU A 61 3.33 6.76 -3.77
C LEU A 61 4.30 7.95 -3.78
N PHE A 62 4.02 8.92 -2.92
CA PHE A 62 4.81 10.14 -2.71
C PHE A 62 5.22 10.26 -1.23
N VAL A 63 6.38 10.86 -1.00
CA VAL A 63 6.92 11.16 0.34
C VAL A 63 7.41 12.59 0.33
N ASP A 64 6.68 13.49 1.00
CA ASP A 64 6.98 14.91 1.14
C ASP A 64 7.37 15.60 -0.17
N ALA A 65 6.78 15.14 -1.29
CA ALA A 65 7.01 15.71 -2.60
C ALA A 65 6.28 17.06 -2.73
N THR A 66 6.87 18.01 -3.47
CA THR A 66 6.25 19.28 -3.75
C THR A 66 5.03 19.12 -4.66
N GLU A 67 4.10 20.07 -4.61
CA GLU A 67 2.92 20.06 -5.48
C GLU A 67 3.30 19.97 -6.97
N SER A 68 4.32 20.69 -7.39
CA SER A 68 4.80 20.65 -8.78
C SER A 68 5.33 19.29 -9.20
N GLN A 69 6.04 18.60 -8.29
CA GLN A 69 6.53 17.24 -8.55
C GLN A 69 5.37 16.25 -8.69
N ILE A 70 4.36 16.34 -7.81
CA ILE A 70 3.20 15.46 -7.86
C ILE A 70 2.40 15.71 -9.14
N ARG A 71 2.12 16.98 -9.50
CA ARG A 71 1.42 17.35 -10.74
C ARG A 71 2.15 16.83 -11.96
N ALA A 72 3.47 17.01 -12.06
CA ALA A 72 4.27 16.51 -13.18
C ALA A 72 4.14 14.98 -13.39
N VAL A 73 3.91 14.22 -12.33
CA VAL A 73 3.63 12.78 -12.40
C VAL A 73 2.18 12.51 -12.78
N VAL A 74 1.22 13.16 -12.11
CA VAL A 74 -0.23 12.92 -12.31
C VAL A 74 -0.69 13.30 -13.72
N ASP A 75 -0.02 14.28 -14.34
CA ASP A 75 -0.32 14.73 -15.72
C ASP A 75 0.20 13.73 -16.79
N ARG A 76 1.14 12.85 -16.44
CA ARG A 76 1.77 11.91 -17.37
C ARG A 76 1.43 10.44 -17.12
N VAL A 77 1.14 10.09 -15.88
CA VAL A 77 0.90 8.72 -15.44
C VAL A 77 -0.59 8.54 -15.11
N PRO A 78 -1.29 7.56 -15.70
CA PRO A 78 -2.71 7.32 -15.44
C PRO A 78 -2.92 6.67 -14.06
N LEU A 79 -2.67 7.44 -12.99
CA LEU A 79 -2.86 6.99 -11.61
C LEU A 79 -4.33 7.06 -11.21
N ASP A 80 -4.83 5.99 -10.59
CA ASP A 80 -6.19 5.92 -10.03
C ASP A 80 -6.27 6.44 -8.59
N LEU A 81 -5.16 6.31 -7.84
CA LEU A 81 -5.09 6.64 -6.42
C LEU A 81 -3.72 7.21 -6.08
N LEU A 82 -3.69 8.22 -5.22
CA LEU A 82 -2.45 8.76 -4.67
C LEU A 82 -2.25 8.24 -3.25
N GLN A 83 -1.03 7.86 -2.92
CA GLN A 83 -0.63 7.45 -1.57
C GLN A 83 0.40 8.44 -1.03
N PHE A 84 0.04 9.13 0.05
CA PHE A 84 0.93 10.06 0.73
C PHE A 84 1.57 9.38 1.94
N HIS A 85 2.89 9.20 1.89
CA HIS A 85 3.64 8.38 2.85
C HIS A 85 4.63 9.19 3.72
N GLY A 86 4.69 10.50 3.52
CA GLY A 86 5.44 11.48 4.33
C GLY A 86 4.58 12.11 5.43
N ASP A 87 4.86 13.37 5.72
CA ASP A 87 4.15 14.16 6.72
C ASP A 87 3.20 15.20 6.05
N GLU A 88 2.75 14.92 4.82
CA GLU A 88 1.89 15.79 4.03
C GLU A 88 0.57 16.09 4.76
N PRO A 89 0.18 17.38 4.91
CA PRO A 89 -1.09 17.74 5.56
C PRO A 89 -2.30 17.45 4.64
N PRO A 90 -3.51 17.29 5.20
CA PRO A 90 -4.72 16.94 4.44
C PRO A 90 -5.03 17.87 3.27
N GLY A 91 -4.75 19.18 3.43
CA GLY A 91 -4.98 20.19 2.38
C GLY A 91 -4.11 19.95 1.14
N VAL A 92 -2.88 19.48 1.32
CA VAL A 92 -1.99 19.10 0.22
C VAL A 92 -2.47 17.79 -0.41
N CYS A 93 -2.82 16.79 0.39
CA CYS A 93 -3.26 15.50 -0.13
C CYS A 93 -4.50 15.60 -1.04
N GLY A 94 -5.41 16.53 -0.73
CA GLY A 94 -6.70 16.67 -1.43
C GLY A 94 -6.69 17.54 -2.69
N CYS A 95 -5.58 18.22 -3.05
CA CYS A 95 -5.59 19.25 -4.09
C CYS A 95 -5.36 18.75 -5.54
N PHE A 96 -5.19 17.43 -5.74
CA PHE A 96 -4.81 16.85 -7.05
C PHE A 96 -5.97 16.30 -7.87
N GLY A 97 -7.22 16.44 -7.45
CA GLY A 97 -8.39 15.93 -8.16
C GLY A 97 -8.42 14.41 -8.31
N ARG A 98 -7.71 13.69 -7.46
CA ARG A 98 -7.65 12.23 -7.40
C ARG A 98 -8.04 11.73 -6.01
N ARG A 99 -8.58 10.53 -5.91
CA ARG A 99 -8.71 9.85 -4.62
C ARG A 99 -7.32 9.62 -4.01
N TRP A 100 -7.24 9.63 -2.70
CA TRP A 100 -5.96 9.47 -2.01
C TRP A 100 -6.11 8.70 -0.70
N ILE A 101 -5.03 8.06 -0.29
CA ILE A 101 -4.88 7.43 1.02
C ILE A 101 -3.69 8.04 1.75
N LYS A 102 -3.75 8.06 3.08
CA LYS A 102 -2.66 8.54 3.93
C LYS A 102 -1.99 7.37 4.63
N ALA A 103 -0.69 7.25 4.48
CA ALA A 103 0.10 6.32 5.28
C ALA A 103 0.37 6.93 6.66
N ILE A 104 0.13 6.13 7.68
CA ILE A 104 0.34 6.45 9.09
C ILE A 104 1.37 5.48 9.65
N ARG A 105 2.51 6.00 10.10
CA ARG A 105 3.54 5.22 10.78
C ARG A 105 3.11 4.95 12.22
N MET A 106 2.94 3.69 12.59
CA MET A 106 2.40 3.24 13.88
C MET A 106 3.43 3.39 15.03
N ARG A 107 3.81 4.65 15.31
CA ARG A 107 4.73 5.01 16.42
C ARG A 107 4.13 4.67 17.79
N PRO A 108 4.95 4.36 18.81
CA PRO A 108 4.46 4.30 20.19
C PRO A 108 3.73 5.58 20.59
N GLY A 109 2.59 5.44 21.28
CA GLY A 109 1.79 6.60 21.75
C GLY A 109 0.95 7.31 20.70
N LEU A 110 0.95 6.85 19.43
CA LEU A 110 0.11 7.45 18.39
C LEU A 110 -1.39 7.24 18.69
N ASP A 111 -2.16 8.32 18.65
CA ASP A 111 -3.63 8.29 18.65
C ASP A 111 -4.15 8.13 17.20
N LEU A 112 -4.49 6.89 16.82
CA LEU A 112 -4.96 6.59 15.48
C LEU A 112 -6.37 7.15 15.21
N VAL A 113 -7.20 7.33 16.24
CA VAL A 113 -8.54 7.96 16.11
C VAL A 113 -8.39 9.43 15.75
N ALA A 114 -7.48 10.15 16.41
CA ALA A 114 -7.17 11.53 16.06
C ALA A 114 -6.61 11.65 14.64
N GLN A 115 -5.75 10.71 14.19
CA GLN A 115 -5.26 10.68 12.81
C GLN A 115 -6.40 10.46 11.81
N ALA A 116 -7.32 9.52 12.08
CA ALA A 116 -8.48 9.28 11.21
C ALA A 116 -9.36 10.53 11.07
N ARG A 117 -9.57 11.29 12.16
CA ARG A 117 -10.29 12.57 12.12
C ARG A 117 -9.56 13.63 11.31
N THR A 118 -8.23 13.74 11.48
CA THR A 118 -7.39 14.69 10.75
C THR A 118 -7.46 14.43 9.23
N TYR A 119 -7.37 13.17 8.83
CA TYR A 119 -7.37 12.77 7.42
C TYR A 119 -8.73 12.24 6.92
N ARG A 120 -9.84 12.72 7.51
CA ARG A 120 -11.22 12.27 7.16
C ARG A 120 -11.59 12.39 5.67
N GLY A 121 -10.88 13.23 4.91
CA GLY A 121 -11.06 13.35 3.46
C GLY A 121 -10.34 12.29 2.65
N ALA A 122 -9.53 11.42 3.29
CA ALA A 122 -8.87 10.30 2.63
C ALA A 122 -9.87 9.20 2.27
N ALA A 123 -9.58 8.44 1.22
CA ALA A 123 -10.33 7.23 0.88
C ALA A 123 -10.02 6.05 1.82
N GLY A 124 -8.97 6.18 2.65
CA GLY A 124 -8.55 5.21 3.64
C GLY A 124 -7.22 5.58 4.29
N LEU A 125 -6.87 4.90 5.37
CA LEU A 125 -5.56 4.99 6.02
C LEU A 125 -4.76 3.72 5.75
N LEU A 126 -3.49 3.90 5.35
CA LEU A 126 -2.53 2.80 5.27
C LEU A 126 -1.70 2.81 6.56
N LEU A 127 -1.75 1.73 7.31
CA LEU A 127 -1.02 1.59 8.57
C LEU A 127 0.28 0.85 8.33
N ASP A 128 1.41 1.54 8.50
CA ASP A 128 2.73 0.99 8.28
C ASP A 128 3.52 0.87 9.59
N ALA A 129 4.42 -0.11 9.65
CA ALA A 129 5.31 -0.25 10.79
C ALA A 129 6.23 0.97 10.92
N PHE A 130 6.48 1.40 12.15
CA PHE A 130 7.44 2.45 12.41
C PHE A 130 8.84 1.85 12.58
N ASP A 131 9.80 2.34 11.80
CA ASP A 131 11.21 2.12 12.04
C ASP A 131 11.89 3.48 12.24
N PRO A 132 12.63 3.69 13.33
CA PRO A 132 13.27 4.98 13.61
C PRO A 132 14.41 5.30 12.66
N VAL A 133 14.93 4.32 11.91
CA VAL A 133 16.11 4.47 11.05
C VAL A 133 15.74 4.47 9.56
N LEU A 134 14.71 3.70 9.18
CA LEU A 134 14.32 3.52 7.77
C LEU A 134 12.85 3.89 7.54
N ALA A 135 12.61 4.69 6.53
CA ALA A 135 11.27 5.06 6.09
C ALA A 135 10.60 3.91 5.30
N GLY A 136 10.23 2.83 6.01
CA GLY A 136 9.51 1.68 5.45
C GLY A 136 10.40 0.54 4.94
N GLY A 137 9.83 -0.64 4.75
CA GLY A 137 10.48 -1.81 4.15
C GLY A 137 11.42 -2.60 5.06
N THR A 138 11.33 -2.45 6.39
CA THR A 138 12.21 -3.10 7.38
C THR A 138 11.87 -4.56 7.66
N GLY A 139 10.72 -5.05 7.18
CA GLY A 139 10.26 -6.42 7.45
C GLY A 139 9.73 -6.66 8.87
N ARG A 140 9.71 -5.63 9.73
CA ARG A 140 9.15 -5.70 11.09
C ARG A 140 7.67 -5.35 11.06
N THR A 141 6.87 -6.08 11.85
CA THR A 141 5.47 -5.75 12.11
C THR A 141 5.35 -4.89 13.36
N PHE A 142 4.27 -4.11 13.46
CA PHE A 142 3.88 -3.47 14.71
C PHE A 142 2.81 -4.29 15.42
N ASP A 143 2.52 -3.96 16.68
CA ASP A 143 1.44 -4.61 17.42
C ASP A 143 0.07 -4.23 16.84
N TRP A 144 -0.56 -5.18 16.17
CA TRP A 144 -1.88 -5.00 15.54
C TRP A 144 -3.00 -4.78 16.56
N GLY A 145 -2.82 -5.17 17.82
CA GLY A 145 -3.77 -4.88 18.91
C GLY A 145 -3.96 -3.39 19.19
N ARG A 146 -3.06 -2.54 18.67
CA ARG A 146 -3.16 -1.07 18.76
C ARG A 146 -4.12 -0.45 17.73
N ILE A 147 -4.67 -1.22 16.82
CA ILE A 147 -5.65 -0.74 15.85
C ILE A 147 -7.03 -0.78 16.53
N PRO A 148 -7.66 0.37 16.82
CA PRO A 148 -8.98 0.39 17.46
C PRO A 148 -10.06 -0.12 16.50
N SER A 149 -11.05 -0.80 17.03
CA SER A 149 -12.26 -1.16 16.27
C SER A 149 -13.10 0.11 15.98
N GLY A 150 -13.85 0.09 14.87
CA GLY A 150 -14.82 1.14 14.55
C GLY A 150 -14.21 2.43 13.98
N LEU A 151 -13.02 2.38 13.41
CA LEU A 151 -12.49 3.50 12.61
C LEU A 151 -13.41 3.77 11.41
N GLU A 152 -13.73 5.04 11.19
CA GLU A 152 -14.63 5.46 10.09
C GLU A 152 -14.02 5.25 8.71
N LEU A 153 -12.68 5.33 8.62
CA LEU A 153 -11.95 5.16 7.37
C LEU A 153 -11.54 3.69 7.15
N PRO A 154 -11.63 3.19 5.91
CA PRO A 154 -11.08 1.89 5.53
C PRO A 154 -9.59 1.79 5.87
N ILE A 155 -9.18 0.65 6.42
CA ILE A 155 -7.78 0.39 6.80
C ILE A 155 -7.11 -0.48 5.74
N VAL A 156 -5.98 -0.01 5.23
CA VAL A 156 -5.02 -0.79 4.46
C VAL A 156 -3.88 -1.17 5.41
N LEU A 157 -3.75 -2.45 5.73
CA LEU A 157 -2.70 -2.93 6.63
C LEU A 157 -1.41 -3.17 5.85
N ALA A 158 -0.33 -2.56 6.31
CA ALA A 158 1.02 -2.68 5.77
C ALA A 158 2.04 -2.95 6.89
N GLY A 159 3.32 -2.83 6.58
CA GLY A 159 4.41 -2.96 7.56
C GLY A 159 4.76 -4.42 7.88
N GLY A 160 5.82 -4.93 7.25
CA GLY A 160 6.37 -6.26 7.52
C GLY A 160 5.47 -7.44 7.17
N LEU A 161 4.45 -7.22 6.35
CA LEU A 161 3.62 -8.32 5.83
C LEU A 161 4.43 -9.20 4.86
N ARG A 162 4.19 -10.51 4.95
CA ARG A 162 4.81 -11.54 4.14
C ARG A 162 3.90 -12.77 4.08
N PRO A 163 4.15 -13.76 3.20
CA PRO A 163 3.31 -14.95 3.08
C PRO A 163 3.02 -15.66 4.41
N GLU A 164 4.00 -15.70 5.32
CA GLU A 164 3.94 -16.44 6.56
C GLU A 164 3.05 -15.79 7.64
N ASN A 165 2.76 -14.49 7.54
CA ASN A 165 2.02 -13.77 8.58
C ASN A 165 0.72 -13.10 8.11
N VAL A 166 0.48 -13.00 6.80
CA VAL A 166 -0.66 -12.25 6.25
C VAL A 166 -2.01 -12.86 6.65
N ALA A 167 -2.11 -14.19 6.72
CA ALA A 167 -3.34 -14.86 7.15
C ALA A 167 -3.70 -14.51 8.60
N GLU A 168 -2.74 -14.50 9.52
CA GLU A 168 -2.93 -14.08 10.90
C GLU A 168 -3.30 -12.59 10.98
N ALA A 169 -2.59 -11.74 10.23
CA ALA A 169 -2.87 -10.31 10.17
C ALA A 169 -4.33 -10.02 9.77
N ILE A 170 -4.84 -10.73 8.75
CA ILE A 170 -6.21 -10.59 8.28
C ILE A 170 -7.22 -11.05 9.33
N ARG A 171 -6.99 -12.21 9.96
CA ARG A 171 -7.86 -12.73 11.03
C ARG A 171 -7.96 -11.77 12.22
N ARG A 172 -6.84 -11.17 12.62
CA ARG A 172 -6.80 -10.26 13.79
C ARG A 172 -7.36 -8.88 13.50
N VAL A 173 -6.99 -8.29 12.36
CA VAL A 173 -7.29 -6.88 12.05
C VAL A 173 -8.57 -6.75 11.23
N ARG A 174 -8.90 -7.72 10.39
CA ARG A 174 -10.00 -7.68 9.41
C ARG A 174 -9.94 -6.41 8.55
N PRO A 175 -8.78 -6.10 7.94
CA PRO A 175 -8.60 -4.86 7.21
C PRO A 175 -9.43 -4.85 5.92
N PHE A 176 -9.64 -3.67 5.35
CA PHE A 176 -10.20 -3.49 4.02
C PHE A 176 -9.27 -4.05 2.93
N ALA A 177 -7.97 -3.82 3.10
CA ALA A 177 -6.93 -4.29 2.20
C ALA A 177 -5.63 -4.57 2.97
N VAL A 178 -4.74 -5.32 2.34
CA VAL A 178 -3.35 -5.51 2.75
C VAL A 178 -2.42 -4.96 1.67
N ASP A 179 -1.30 -4.37 2.10
CA ASP A 179 -0.24 -3.84 1.23
C ASP A 179 1.10 -4.51 1.55
N VAL A 180 1.75 -5.04 0.55
CA VAL A 180 3.06 -5.70 0.68
C VAL A 180 4.07 -5.15 -0.32
N SER A 181 5.31 -4.98 0.13
CA SER A 181 6.43 -4.59 -0.73
C SER A 181 7.59 -5.57 -0.59
N GLY A 182 8.44 -5.41 0.42
CA GLY A 182 9.63 -6.25 0.64
C GLY A 182 9.32 -7.71 0.93
N GLY A 183 8.15 -8.02 1.53
CA GLY A 183 7.76 -9.39 1.90
C GLY A 183 7.56 -10.34 0.71
N VAL A 184 7.45 -9.81 -0.49
CA VAL A 184 7.35 -10.59 -1.75
C VAL A 184 8.50 -10.30 -2.72
N GLU A 185 9.64 -9.85 -2.22
CA GLU A 185 10.84 -9.58 -3.02
C GLU A 185 11.87 -10.72 -2.93
N SER A 186 12.58 -10.93 -4.04
CA SER A 186 13.80 -11.74 -4.09
C SER A 186 15.04 -10.87 -3.79
N ALA A 187 15.03 -9.62 -4.26
CA ALA A 187 15.99 -8.57 -3.96
C ALA A 187 15.27 -7.22 -3.93
N LYS A 188 15.88 -6.18 -3.35
CA LYS A 188 15.26 -4.83 -3.27
C LYS A 188 14.81 -4.34 -4.66
N GLY A 189 13.52 -4.09 -4.81
CA GLY A 189 12.89 -3.64 -6.06
C GLY A 189 12.63 -4.76 -7.08
N ILE A 190 12.94 -6.02 -6.78
CA ILE A 190 12.70 -7.18 -7.64
C ILE A 190 11.71 -8.11 -6.94
N LYS A 191 10.52 -8.28 -7.52
CA LYS A 191 9.50 -9.16 -6.95
C LYS A 191 9.78 -10.63 -7.30
N ASP A 192 9.28 -11.51 -6.43
CA ASP A 192 9.36 -12.97 -6.61
C ASP A 192 7.94 -13.49 -6.88
N PRO A 193 7.65 -14.02 -8.08
CA PRO A 193 6.32 -14.52 -8.44
C PRO A 193 5.82 -15.64 -7.50
N VAL A 194 6.73 -16.46 -6.96
CA VAL A 194 6.37 -17.54 -6.03
C VAL A 194 5.92 -16.94 -4.69
N LYS A 195 6.63 -15.93 -4.18
CA LYS A 195 6.22 -15.22 -2.96
C LYS A 195 4.93 -14.42 -3.16
N ILE A 196 4.72 -13.81 -4.34
CA ILE A 196 3.45 -13.15 -4.67
C ILE A 196 2.30 -14.16 -4.57
N SER A 197 2.42 -15.28 -5.25
CA SER A 197 1.39 -16.34 -5.23
C SER A 197 1.13 -16.87 -3.82
N ALA A 198 2.18 -17.12 -3.04
CA ALA A 198 2.09 -17.56 -1.66
C ALA A 198 1.41 -16.51 -0.76
N PHE A 199 1.70 -15.21 -0.97
CA PHE A 199 1.06 -14.12 -0.24
C PHE A 199 -0.45 -14.07 -0.51
N LEU A 200 -0.87 -14.17 -1.77
CA LEU A 200 -2.29 -14.18 -2.12
C LEU A 200 -3.01 -15.46 -1.61
N SER A 201 -2.30 -16.60 -1.55
CA SER A 201 -2.85 -17.80 -0.87
C SER A 201 -3.09 -17.52 0.61
N GLY A 202 -2.11 -16.92 1.30
CA GLY A 202 -2.26 -16.53 2.70
C GLY A 202 -3.40 -15.53 2.94
N VAL A 203 -3.67 -14.63 1.98
CA VAL A 203 -4.84 -13.73 2.04
C VAL A 203 -6.14 -14.52 1.98
N ARG A 204 -6.28 -15.45 1.03
CA ARG A 204 -7.47 -16.32 0.93
C ARG A 204 -7.67 -17.15 2.20
N ASP A 205 -6.60 -17.70 2.77
CA ASP A 205 -6.64 -18.46 4.02
C ASP A 205 -7.07 -17.59 5.21
N GLY A 206 -6.64 -16.32 5.25
CA GLY A 206 -7.08 -15.35 6.25
C GLY A 206 -8.56 -15.00 6.13
N ASP A 207 -9.07 -14.90 4.91
CA ASP A 207 -10.49 -14.59 4.64
C ASP A 207 -11.42 -15.79 4.89
N SER A 208 -10.98 -17.01 4.63
CA SER A 208 -11.82 -18.24 4.79
C SER A 208 -12.33 -18.44 6.22
N THR A 209 -11.62 -17.93 7.22
CA THR A 209 -12.03 -18.01 8.64
C THR A 209 -12.98 -16.91 9.07
N ARG A 210 -13.34 -15.95 8.18
CA ARG A 210 -14.36 -14.93 8.46
C ARG A 210 -15.78 -15.49 8.47
N ASP A 211 -15.98 -16.67 7.92
CA ASP A 211 -17.26 -17.31 7.67
C ASP A 211 -17.62 -18.38 8.71
N LEU A 212 -16.78 -18.62 9.70
CA LEU A 212 -17.09 -19.50 10.82
C LEU A 212 -17.87 -18.73 11.90
N PRO A 213 -19.05 -19.22 12.31
CA PRO A 213 -19.89 -18.61 13.33
C PRO A 213 -19.20 -18.51 14.70
#